data_0e654fb1caa37cc641d1ec0cb5c93d63
#
_entry.id   0e654fb1caa37cc641d1ec0cb5c93d63
#
_cell.length_a   1.000
_cell.length_b   1.000
_cell.length_c   1.000
_cell.angle_alpha   90.00
_cell.angle_beta   90.00
_cell.angle_gamma   90.00
#
_symmetry.space_group_name_H-M   'P 1'
#
loop_
_entity.id
_entity.type
_entity.pdbx_description
1 polymer ?
#
loop_
_entity_poly.entity_id
_entity_poly.type
_entity_poly.pdbx_seq_one_letter_code
_entity_poly.pdbx_strand_id
1 'polypeptide(L)'
;MYMNNECPIVHDLSSSYIDQLCSEESSRFIEQHISTCKSCAELLKEMHKEINIHKQQEFSSRLEQKKPFQKLARYFNAQNRFMKFSGYSFWITLIITLGFFINSVGVFTQINREKEKVQLIDQEQHEIMKKSFSLLTDSSHIDTKSLQDVFQEYKGKLKFLAVFSEQNIENSTVLKEGPTYTYPIDYSQAKLIIGEKGKITQPIIPHNYDIGTVAMADDQWIVQYEYKESYLKTVENAFQIKHYAPSTWTVFQIPITLMFIPIILATYWFIQKRIIKQMKNN
;
A
#
# COMPACT_ATOMS: atom_id res chain seq x y z
N MET A 1 -37.40 -68.80 -63.32
CA MET A 1 -37.29 -67.59 -62.49
C MET A 1 -38.22 -66.56 -63.13
N TYR A 2 -39.44 -66.43 -62.66
CA TYR A 2 -40.40 -65.43 -63.20
C TYR A 2 -39.95 -64.04 -62.71
N MET A 3 -39.39 -63.25 -63.62
CA MET A 3 -39.18 -61.82 -63.32
C MET A 3 -40.59 -61.20 -63.25
N ASN A 4 -41.01 -60.90 -62.06
CA ASN A 4 -42.25 -60.21 -61.82
C ASN A 4 -42.13 -58.81 -62.47
N ASN A 5 -43.00 -58.44 -63.37
CA ASN A 5 -43.00 -57.17 -64.14
C ASN A 5 -43.05 -55.94 -63.23
N GLU A 6 -43.21 -56.10 -61.91
CA GLU A 6 -43.29 -55.08 -60.87
C GLU A 6 -41.91 -54.64 -60.35
N CYS A 7 -40.86 -55.48 -60.49
CA CYS A 7 -39.53 -55.14 -59.98
C CYS A 7 -38.93 -53.84 -60.54
N PRO A 8 -39.04 -53.55 -61.85
CA PRO A 8 -38.56 -52.28 -62.42
C PRO A 8 -39.26 -51.06 -61.78
N ILE A 9 -40.58 -51.16 -61.56
CA ILE A 9 -41.38 -50.08 -60.98
C ILE A 9 -40.95 -49.81 -59.55
N VAL A 10 -40.74 -50.89 -58.72
CA VAL A 10 -40.26 -50.76 -57.34
C VAL A 10 -38.85 -50.18 -57.31
N HIS A 11 -37.98 -50.56 -58.25
CA HIS A 11 -36.62 -50.01 -58.32
C HIS A 11 -36.66 -48.53 -58.64
N ASP A 12 -37.47 -48.02 -59.53
CA ASP A 12 -37.60 -46.62 -59.92
C ASP A 12 -38.17 -45.79 -58.74
N LEU A 13 -39.06 -46.35 -57.96
CA LEU A 13 -39.70 -45.68 -56.85
C LEU A 13 -38.89 -45.82 -55.49
N SER A 14 -37.86 -46.65 -55.45
CA SER A 14 -37.10 -46.95 -54.23
C SER A 14 -36.48 -45.72 -53.58
N SER A 15 -35.92 -44.79 -54.38
CA SER A 15 -35.32 -43.56 -53.86
C SER A 15 -36.37 -42.64 -53.25
N SER A 16 -37.49 -42.46 -53.91
CA SER A 16 -38.60 -41.64 -53.41
C SER A 16 -39.26 -42.23 -52.16
N TYR A 17 -39.30 -43.55 -52.07
CA TYR A 17 -39.83 -44.26 -50.92
C TYR A 17 -38.93 -44.05 -49.70
N ILE A 18 -37.62 -44.14 -49.85
CA ILE A 18 -36.64 -43.91 -48.74
C ILE A 18 -36.69 -42.45 -48.26
N ASP A 19 -36.87 -41.50 -49.14
CA ASP A 19 -36.99 -40.07 -48.83
C ASP A 19 -38.41 -39.69 -48.35
N GLN A 20 -39.33 -40.66 -48.22
CA GLN A 20 -40.71 -40.45 -47.77
C GLN A 20 -41.49 -39.49 -48.66
N LEU A 21 -41.19 -39.48 -49.94
CA LEU A 21 -41.84 -38.64 -51.00
C LEU A 21 -42.91 -39.38 -51.79
N CYS A 22 -43.12 -40.67 -51.56
CA CYS A 22 -44.13 -41.46 -52.22
C CYS A 22 -45.53 -41.17 -51.64
N SER A 23 -46.57 -41.30 -52.55
CA SER A 23 -47.96 -41.33 -52.10
C SER A 23 -48.23 -42.57 -51.22
N GLU A 24 -49.27 -42.55 -50.45
CA GLU A 24 -49.65 -43.63 -49.55
C GLU A 24 -49.92 -44.92 -50.29
N GLU A 25 -50.51 -44.80 -51.47
CA GLU A 25 -50.78 -45.92 -52.38
C GLU A 25 -49.51 -46.55 -52.95
N SER A 26 -48.55 -45.69 -53.42
CA SER A 26 -47.25 -46.14 -53.91
C SER A 26 -46.43 -46.81 -52.83
N SER A 27 -46.47 -46.31 -51.60
CA SER A 27 -45.77 -46.90 -50.41
C SER A 27 -46.31 -48.28 -50.08
N ARG A 28 -47.66 -48.46 -50.11
CA ARG A 28 -48.28 -49.77 -49.89
C ARG A 28 -47.91 -50.77 -50.99
N PHE A 29 -47.86 -50.31 -52.21
CA PHE A 29 -47.45 -51.16 -53.38
C PHE A 29 -45.99 -51.63 -53.15
N ILE A 30 -45.08 -50.76 -52.82
CA ILE A 30 -43.67 -51.11 -52.53
C ILE A 30 -43.59 -52.10 -51.38
N GLU A 31 -44.27 -51.85 -50.28
CA GLU A 31 -44.25 -52.69 -49.06
C GLU A 31 -44.80 -54.10 -49.36
N GLN A 32 -45.85 -54.16 -50.12
CA GLN A 32 -46.43 -55.44 -50.58
C GLN A 32 -45.46 -56.26 -51.44
N HIS A 33 -44.78 -55.55 -52.38
CA HIS A 33 -43.82 -56.20 -53.30
C HIS A 33 -42.56 -56.69 -52.54
N ILE A 34 -41.96 -55.87 -51.62
CA ILE A 34 -40.77 -56.26 -50.86
C ILE A 34 -41.04 -57.39 -49.86
N SER A 35 -42.29 -57.60 -49.44
CA SER A 35 -42.67 -58.74 -48.60
C SER A 35 -42.57 -60.09 -49.35
N THR A 36 -42.68 -60.06 -50.65
CA THR A 36 -42.65 -61.26 -51.55
C THR A 36 -41.34 -61.37 -52.34
N CYS A 37 -40.68 -60.27 -52.66
CA CYS A 37 -39.49 -60.22 -53.51
C CYS A 37 -38.24 -59.90 -52.70
N LYS A 38 -37.40 -60.89 -52.39
CA LYS A 38 -36.15 -60.75 -51.60
C LYS A 38 -35.13 -59.82 -52.25
N SER A 39 -35.01 -59.81 -53.59
CA SER A 39 -34.06 -59.01 -54.32
C SER A 39 -34.35 -57.50 -54.16
N CYS A 40 -35.61 -57.08 -54.26
CA CYS A 40 -35.99 -55.68 -54.03
C CYS A 40 -35.89 -55.27 -52.56
N ALA A 41 -36.18 -56.20 -51.68
CA ALA A 41 -35.98 -55.95 -50.21
C ALA A 41 -34.50 -55.70 -49.83
N GLU A 42 -33.56 -56.47 -50.41
CA GLU A 42 -32.13 -56.31 -50.20
C GLU A 42 -31.63 -55.00 -50.79
N LEU A 43 -32.02 -54.64 -51.98
CA LEU A 43 -31.68 -53.38 -52.62
C LEU A 43 -32.10 -52.18 -51.75
N LEU A 44 -33.34 -52.19 -51.32
CA LEU A 44 -33.89 -51.11 -50.50
C LEU A 44 -33.13 -50.97 -49.11
N LYS A 45 -32.71 -52.10 -48.58
CA LYS A 45 -31.92 -52.18 -47.37
C LYS A 45 -30.48 -51.58 -47.56
N GLU A 46 -29.85 -51.88 -48.69
CA GLU A 46 -28.53 -51.33 -49.03
C GLU A 46 -28.61 -49.80 -49.26
N MET A 47 -29.59 -49.35 -50.06
CA MET A 47 -29.79 -47.89 -50.23
C MET A 47 -30.06 -47.18 -48.94
N HIS A 48 -30.80 -47.72 -48.03
CA HIS A 48 -31.05 -47.13 -46.72
C HIS A 48 -29.79 -47.06 -45.84
N LYS A 49 -28.90 -48.04 -45.99
CA LYS A 49 -27.61 -48.09 -45.26
C LYS A 49 -26.63 -47.02 -45.76
N GLU A 50 -26.54 -46.78 -47.06
CA GLU A 50 -25.69 -45.76 -47.67
C GLU A 50 -26.11 -44.36 -47.25
N ILE A 51 -27.40 -44.06 -47.23
CA ILE A 51 -27.91 -42.75 -46.81
C ILE A 51 -27.59 -42.46 -45.34
N ASN A 52 -27.67 -43.45 -44.46
CA ASN A 52 -27.31 -43.27 -43.04
C ASN A 52 -25.82 -43.00 -42.85
N ILE A 53 -24.94 -43.64 -43.63
CA ILE A 53 -23.51 -43.41 -43.61
C ILE A 53 -23.18 -41.99 -44.04
N HIS A 54 -23.78 -41.51 -45.13
CA HIS A 54 -23.56 -40.16 -45.63
C HIS A 54 -24.07 -39.06 -44.67
N LYS A 55 -25.26 -39.23 -44.10
CA LYS A 55 -25.78 -38.29 -43.08
C LYS A 55 -24.87 -38.23 -41.85
N GLN A 56 -24.32 -39.33 -41.42
CA GLN A 56 -23.43 -39.37 -40.22
C GLN A 56 -22.06 -38.75 -40.50
N GLN A 57 -21.50 -38.88 -41.72
CA GLN A 57 -20.25 -38.24 -42.13
C GLN A 57 -20.43 -36.72 -42.31
N GLU A 58 -21.51 -36.27 -42.93
CA GLU A 58 -21.79 -34.83 -43.10
C GLU A 58 -22.03 -34.13 -41.76
N PHE A 59 -22.73 -34.80 -40.83
CA PHE A 59 -22.95 -34.27 -39.48
C PHE A 59 -21.65 -34.19 -38.66
N SER A 60 -20.77 -35.18 -38.77
CA SER A 60 -19.46 -35.16 -38.07
C SER A 60 -18.55 -34.08 -38.65
N SER A 61 -18.51 -33.87 -39.96
CA SER A 61 -17.71 -32.83 -40.58
C SER A 61 -18.18 -31.41 -40.21
N ARG A 62 -19.50 -31.19 -40.15
CA ARG A 62 -20.09 -29.92 -39.68
C ARG A 62 -19.80 -29.65 -38.19
N LEU A 63 -19.77 -30.69 -37.35
CA LEU A 63 -19.37 -30.56 -35.94
C LEU A 63 -17.90 -30.23 -35.80
N GLU A 64 -17.03 -30.79 -36.62
CA GLU A 64 -15.59 -30.47 -36.56
C GLU A 64 -15.29 -29.03 -37.02
N GLN A 65 -15.99 -28.54 -38.03
CA GLN A 65 -15.89 -27.13 -38.46
C GLN A 65 -16.34 -26.13 -37.38
N LYS A 66 -17.28 -26.49 -36.49
CA LYS A 66 -17.76 -25.62 -35.40
C LYS A 66 -16.82 -25.56 -34.22
N LYS A 67 -15.94 -26.57 -34.01
CA LYS A 67 -15.00 -26.62 -32.86
C LYS A 67 -14.05 -25.41 -32.75
N PRO A 68 -13.41 -24.93 -33.86
CA PRO A 68 -12.53 -23.75 -33.77
C PRO A 68 -13.30 -22.48 -33.44
N PHE A 69 -14.50 -22.29 -33.95
CA PHE A 69 -15.34 -21.13 -33.62
C PHE A 69 -15.84 -21.14 -32.18
N GLN A 70 -16.15 -22.30 -31.62
CA GLN A 70 -16.51 -22.42 -30.21
C GLN A 70 -15.33 -22.10 -29.28
N LYS A 71 -14.11 -22.52 -29.64
CA LYS A 71 -12.90 -22.16 -28.91
C LYS A 71 -12.66 -20.65 -28.93
N LEU A 72 -12.81 -20.04 -30.10
CA LEU A 72 -12.68 -18.60 -30.30
C LEU A 72 -13.73 -17.82 -29.48
N ALA A 73 -14.99 -18.22 -29.53
CA ALA A 73 -16.07 -17.61 -28.76
C ALA A 73 -15.81 -17.71 -27.22
N ARG A 74 -15.33 -18.87 -26.75
CA ARG A 74 -14.94 -19.02 -25.32
C ARG A 74 -13.81 -18.08 -24.96
N TYR A 75 -12.81 -17.93 -25.84
CA TYR A 75 -11.69 -17.01 -25.61
C TYR A 75 -12.18 -15.56 -25.49
N PHE A 76 -13.03 -15.09 -26.43
CA PHE A 76 -13.59 -13.74 -26.35
C PHE A 76 -14.47 -13.50 -25.13
N ASN A 77 -15.27 -14.48 -24.73
CA ASN A 77 -16.09 -14.38 -23.53
C ASN A 77 -15.23 -14.33 -22.25
N ALA A 78 -14.14 -15.11 -22.19
CA ALA A 78 -13.18 -15.05 -21.09
C ALA A 78 -12.49 -13.68 -21.05
N GLN A 79 -12.02 -13.17 -22.20
CA GLN A 79 -11.36 -11.88 -22.30
C GLN A 79 -12.28 -10.72 -21.87
N ASN A 80 -13.56 -10.74 -22.26
CA ASN A 80 -14.55 -9.77 -21.81
C ASN A 80 -14.80 -9.81 -20.29
N ARG A 81 -14.81 -11.00 -19.68
CA ARG A 81 -14.90 -11.12 -18.22
C ARG A 81 -13.68 -10.55 -17.53
N PHE A 82 -12.48 -10.87 -18.02
CA PHE A 82 -11.24 -10.32 -17.49
C PHE A 82 -11.16 -8.79 -17.62
N MET A 83 -11.62 -8.23 -18.72
CA MET A 83 -11.67 -6.77 -18.90
C MET A 83 -12.61 -6.10 -17.89
N LYS A 84 -13.81 -6.65 -17.65
CA LYS A 84 -14.73 -6.15 -16.63
C LYS A 84 -14.14 -6.27 -15.24
N PHE A 85 -13.53 -7.42 -14.90
CA PHE A 85 -12.87 -7.66 -13.63
C PHE A 85 -11.72 -6.67 -13.41
N SER A 86 -10.86 -6.46 -14.41
CA SER A 86 -9.77 -5.48 -14.34
C SER A 86 -10.29 -4.05 -14.10
N GLY A 87 -11.40 -3.68 -14.73
CA GLY A 87 -12.05 -2.38 -14.51
C GLY A 87 -12.54 -2.20 -13.07
N TYR A 88 -13.23 -3.20 -12.51
CA TYR A 88 -13.65 -3.14 -11.09
C TYR A 88 -12.46 -3.14 -10.13
N SER A 89 -11.47 -4.00 -10.38
CA SER A 89 -10.26 -4.04 -9.56
C SER A 89 -9.50 -2.72 -9.59
N PHE A 90 -9.42 -2.04 -10.74
CA PHE A 90 -8.84 -0.71 -10.85
C PHE A 90 -9.51 0.30 -9.90
N TRP A 91 -10.84 0.39 -9.91
CA TRP A 91 -11.55 1.33 -9.04
C TRP A 91 -11.39 1.01 -7.56
N ILE A 92 -11.44 -0.28 -7.20
CA ILE A 92 -11.24 -0.72 -5.81
C ILE A 92 -9.83 -0.36 -5.33
N THR A 93 -8.81 -0.70 -6.11
CA THR A 93 -7.42 -0.42 -5.74
C THR A 93 -7.12 1.09 -5.72
N LEU A 94 -7.75 1.87 -6.60
CA LEU A 94 -7.62 3.33 -6.61
C LEU A 94 -8.21 3.95 -5.33
N ILE A 95 -9.39 3.51 -4.90
CA ILE A 95 -10.03 4.00 -3.66
C ILE A 95 -9.16 3.65 -2.45
N ILE A 96 -8.65 2.42 -2.38
CA ILE A 96 -7.75 1.99 -1.29
C ILE A 96 -6.48 2.85 -1.28
N THR A 97 -5.84 3.04 -2.42
CA THR A 97 -4.62 3.85 -2.54
C THR A 97 -4.86 5.30 -2.13
N LEU A 98 -6.01 5.87 -2.54
CA LEU A 98 -6.40 7.23 -2.16
C LEU A 98 -6.62 7.34 -0.64
N GLY A 99 -7.25 6.34 -0.02
CA GLY A 99 -7.41 6.26 1.44
C GLY A 99 -6.07 6.28 2.18
N PHE A 100 -5.11 5.47 1.75
CA PHE A 100 -3.75 5.49 2.31
C PHE A 100 -3.05 6.83 2.08
N PHE A 101 -3.23 7.45 0.91
CA PHE A 101 -2.64 8.76 0.63
C PHE A 101 -3.19 9.85 1.55
N ILE A 102 -4.51 9.90 1.75
CA ILE A 102 -5.15 10.86 2.67
C ILE A 102 -4.65 10.65 4.10
N ASN A 103 -4.55 9.40 4.55
CA ASN A 103 -3.98 9.10 5.87
C ASN A 103 -2.52 9.58 5.99
N SER A 104 -1.68 9.33 4.98
CA SER A 104 -0.29 9.80 4.97
C SER A 104 -0.18 11.32 5.00
N VAL A 105 -1.05 12.04 4.29
CA VAL A 105 -1.12 13.51 4.38
C VAL A 105 -1.50 13.95 5.79
N GLY A 106 -2.44 13.27 6.44
CA GLY A 106 -2.81 13.53 7.84
C GLY A 106 -1.62 13.36 8.80
N VAL A 107 -0.92 12.25 8.71
CA VAL A 107 0.30 11.97 9.50
C VAL A 107 1.39 13.01 9.21
N PHE A 108 1.63 13.34 7.96
CA PHE A 108 2.63 14.33 7.57
C PHE A 108 2.34 15.72 8.14
N THR A 109 1.07 16.17 8.08
CA THR A 109 0.67 17.46 8.64
C THR A 109 0.80 17.49 10.16
N GLN A 110 0.51 16.37 10.83
CA GLN A 110 0.70 16.24 12.27
C GLN A 110 2.19 16.34 12.63
N ILE A 111 3.06 15.60 11.95
CA ILE A 111 4.51 15.65 12.16
C ILE A 111 5.05 17.08 11.96
N ASN A 112 4.61 17.78 10.93
CA ASN A 112 5.06 19.15 10.69
C ASN A 112 4.64 20.12 11.80
N ARG A 113 3.41 20.01 12.30
CA ARG A 113 2.96 20.80 13.47
C ARG A 113 3.80 20.51 14.71
N GLU A 114 4.13 19.26 14.95
CA GLU A 114 4.99 18.92 16.10
C GLU A 114 6.44 19.40 15.89
N LYS A 115 6.97 19.40 14.67
CA LYS A 115 8.29 19.99 14.35
C LYS A 115 8.34 21.49 14.62
N GLU A 116 7.26 22.24 14.39
CA GLU A 116 7.18 23.66 14.76
C GLU A 116 7.32 23.84 16.27
N LYS A 117 6.69 22.98 17.08
CA LYS A 117 6.85 23.00 18.54
C LYS A 117 8.29 22.67 18.96
N VAL A 118 8.94 21.72 18.29
CA VAL A 118 10.37 21.42 18.52
C VAL A 118 11.23 22.66 18.28
N GLN A 119 11.01 23.36 17.18
CA GLN A 119 11.75 24.60 16.87
C GLN A 119 11.56 25.67 17.96
N LEU A 120 10.35 25.83 18.48
CA LEU A 120 10.07 26.77 19.55
C LEU A 120 10.82 26.38 20.85
N ILE A 121 10.88 25.09 21.18
CA ILE A 121 11.63 24.61 22.34
C ILE A 121 13.14 24.79 22.13
N ASP A 122 13.68 24.47 20.98
CA ASP A 122 15.09 24.66 20.66
C ASP A 122 15.47 26.15 20.71
N GLN A 123 14.62 27.05 20.22
CA GLN A 123 14.81 28.50 20.31
C GLN A 123 14.81 28.97 21.76
N GLU A 124 13.85 28.50 22.56
CA GLU A 124 13.77 28.82 23.99
C GLU A 124 15.01 28.34 24.74
N GLN A 125 15.47 27.13 24.47
CA GLN A 125 16.70 26.60 25.06
C GLN A 125 17.90 27.49 24.73
N HIS A 126 18.01 27.87 23.47
CA HIS A 126 19.08 28.76 23.01
C HIS A 126 18.99 30.15 23.64
N GLU A 127 17.79 30.72 23.80
CA GLU A 127 17.60 32.02 24.47
C GLU A 127 17.95 31.97 25.94
N ILE A 128 17.54 30.96 26.70
CA ILE A 128 17.88 30.77 28.08
C ILE A 128 19.40 30.71 28.24
N MET A 129 20.07 29.89 27.43
CA MET A 129 21.53 29.75 27.47
C MET A 129 22.24 31.07 27.10
N LYS A 130 21.84 31.70 26.01
CA LYS A 130 22.40 32.97 25.55
C LYS A 130 22.26 34.08 26.59
N LYS A 131 21.08 34.23 27.21
CA LYS A 131 20.86 35.21 28.30
C LYS A 131 21.73 34.88 29.50
N SER A 132 21.80 33.61 29.88
CA SER A 132 22.61 33.18 31.03
C SER A 132 24.11 33.45 30.83
N PHE A 133 24.66 33.05 29.66
CA PHE A 133 26.08 33.29 29.35
C PHE A 133 26.43 34.79 29.22
N SER A 134 25.53 35.60 28.67
CA SER A 134 25.77 37.04 28.55
C SER A 134 25.94 37.74 29.89
N LEU A 135 25.44 37.14 31.00
CA LEU A 135 25.57 37.65 32.36
C LEU A 135 26.79 37.08 33.07
N LEU A 136 27.46 36.09 32.49
CA LEU A 136 28.63 35.40 33.06
C LEU A 136 29.96 35.84 32.43
N THR A 137 29.97 36.93 31.66
CA THR A 137 31.12 37.37 30.87
C THR A 137 32.33 37.82 31.75
N ASP A 138 32.09 38.17 33.00
CA ASP A 138 33.15 38.58 33.93
C ASP A 138 33.45 37.47 34.94
N SER A 139 34.65 36.88 34.85
CA SER A 139 35.07 35.70 35.61
C SER A 139 35.15 35.91 37.15
N SER A 140 35.08 37.17 37.60
CA SER A 140 35.26 37.50 39.01
C SER A 140 33.96 37.61 39.81
N HIS A 141 32.83 37.91 39.15
CA HIS A 141 31.58 38.17 39.88
C HIS A 141 30.34 37.63 39.12
N ILE A 142 29.66 36.65 39.70
CA ILE A 142 28.38 36.16 39.18
C ILE A 142 27.27 37.11 39.66
N ASP A 143 26.61 37.82 38.74
CA ASP A 143 25.46 38.65 39.10
C ASP A 143 24.22 37.76 39.35
N THR A 144 24.08 37.37 40.62
CA THR A 144 22.99 36.50 41.07
C THR A 144 21.62 37.12 40.84
N LYS A 145 21.49 38.45 40.86
CA LYS A 145 20.20 39.13 40.68
C LYS A 145 19.75 39.04 39.24
N SER A 146 20.61 39.36 38.29
CA SER A 146 20.28 39.30 36.87
C SER A 146 20.01 37.86 36.42
N LEU A 147 20.75 36.85 36.91
CA LEU A 147 20.44 35.45 36.66
C LEU A 147 19.11 35.02 37.29
N GLN A 148 18.74 35.56 38.45
CA GLN A 148 17.44 35.35 39.05
C GLN A 148 16.31 35.93 38.18
N ASP A 149 16.51 37.07 37.53
CA ASP A 149 15.52 37.65 36.58
C ASP A 149 15.35 36.78 35.38
N VAL A 150 16.42 36.23 34.81
CA VAL A 150 16.34 35.22 33.73
C VAL A 150 15.54 34.01 34.19
N PHE A 151 15.81 33.45 35.36
CA PHE A 151 15.04 32.32 35.87
C PHE A 151 13.57 32.67 36.08
N GLN A 152 13.23 33.87 36.58
CA GLN A 152 11.84 34.30 36.80
C GLN A 152 11.06 34.44 35.49
N GLU A 153 11.71 34.80 34.38
CA GLU A 153 11.09 34.85 33.06
C GLU A 153 10.58 33.45 32.64
N TYR A 154 11.33 32.40 33.01
CA TYR A 154 11.00 31.00 32.65
C TYR A 154 10.51 30.15 33.81
N LYS A 155 10.14 30.76 34.96
CA LYS A 155 9.73 30.07 36.19
C LYS A 155 8.63 29.03 36.06
N GLY A 156 7.76 29.22 35.03
CA GLY A 156 6.68 28.27 34.72
C GLY A 156 7.19 26.95 34.14
N LYS A 157 8.40 26.93 33.61
CA LYS A 157 9.00 25.82 32.88
C LYS A 157 10.22 25.24 33.60
N LEU A 158 11.08 26.11 34.18
CA LEU A 158 12.30 25.70 34.86
C LEU A 158 12.05 25.38 36.34
N LYS A 159 12.70 24.32 36.81
CA LYS A 159 12.74 23.91 38.23
C LYS A 159 13.85 24.63 38.97
N PHE A 160 15.04 24.66 38.36
CA PHE A 160 16.21 25.43 38.82
C PHE A 160 17.20 25.63 37.65
N LEU A 161 18.12 26.60 37.86
CA LEU A 161 19.21 26.90 36.94
C LEU A 161 20.50 26.89 37.77
N ALA A 162 21.51 26.18 37.35
CA ALA A 162 22.80 26.01 37.99
C ALA A 162 23.92 26.53 37.08
N VAL A 163 24.92 27.16 37.73
CA VAL A 163 26.11 27.66 37.07
C VAL A 163 27.33 27.01 37.71
N PHE A 164 28.19 26.45 36.89
CA PHE A 164 29.43 25.79 37.26
C PHE A 164 30.61 26.50 36.63
N SER A 165 31.77 26.42 37.28
CA SER A 165 33.04 26.82 36.68
C SER A 165 33.69 25.60 36.01
N GLU A 166 34.08 25.73 34.76
CA GLU A 166 34.74 24.65 34.03
C GLU A 166 35.98 24.12 34.77
N GLN A 167 36.82 25.01 35.27
CA GLN A 167 38.02 24.63 36.05
C GLN A 167 37.73 23.72 37.25
N ASN A 168 36.59 23.88 37.92
CA ASN A 168 36.25 23.04 39.08
C ASN A 168 35.81 21.62 38.64
N ILE A 169 35.26 21.49 37.48
CA ILE A 169 34.77 20.20 36.92
C ILE A 169 35.92 19.42 36.31
N GLU A 170 36.83 20.06 35.57
CA GLU A 170 38.03 19.43 35.01
C GLU A 170 38.92 18.81 36.10
N ASN A 171 39.03 19.47 37.26
CA ASN A 171 39.79 18.95 38.39
C ASN A 171 39.16 17.73 39.05
N SER A 172 37.87 17.47 38.84
CA SER A 172 37.13 16.34 39.42
C SER A 172 37.05 15.12 38.50
N THR A 173 37.28 15.29 37.18
CA THR A 173 37.21 14.23 36.14
C THR A 173 38.52 14.14 35.39
N VAL A 174 39.58 13.63 36.02
CA VAL A 174 40.85 13.31 35.34
C VAL A 174 40.65 12.03 34.50
N LEU A 175 40.07 12.14 33.35
CA LEU A 175 40.17 11.13 32.30
C LEU A 175 41.03 11.66 31.15
N LYS A 176 42.02 10.87 30.79
CA LYS A 176 43.21 11.19 29.97
C LYS A 176 42.98 11.60 28.51
N GLU A 177 41.77 11.74 28.02
CA GLU A 177 41.51 12.09 26.63
C GLU A 177 40.24 12.97 26.51
N GLY A 178 40.43 14.29 26.61
CA GLY A 178 39.39 15.29 26.35
C GLY A 178 38.37 15.50 27.49
N PRO A 179 37.69 16.64 27.57
CA PRO A 179 36.67 16.90 28.58
C PRO A 179 35.43 16.06 28.28
N THR A 180 35.34 14.88 28.89
CA THR A 180 34.15 14.04 28.82
C THR A 180 33.34 14.32 30.09
N TYR A 181 32.50 15.36 30.02
CA TYR A 181 31.54 15.61 31.07
C TYR A 181 30.45 14.56 31.05
N THR A 182 30.22 13.89 32.20
CA THR A 182 29.04 13.04 32.36
C THR A 182 27.84 13.95 32.65
N TYR A 183 26.92 14.07 31.74
CA TYR A 183 25.68 14.82 31.96
C TYR A 183 24.64 13.94 32.65
N PRO A 184 23.82 14.47 33.57
CA PRO A 184 23.88 15.81 34.17
C PRO A 184 25.05 15.94 35.15
N ILE A 185 25.61 17.17 35.24
CA ILE A 185 26.69 17.46 36.21
C ILE A 185 26.09 17.45 37.59
N ASP A 186 26.88 16.95 38.57
CA ASP A 186 26.48 16.93 40.01
C ASP A 186 26.33 18.36 40.55
N TYR A 187 25.14 18.70 41.01
CA TYR A 187 24.81 20.02 41.55
C TYR A 187 25.59 20.40 42.78
N SER A 188 26.23 19.47 43.49
CA SER A 188 27.15 19.76 44.58
C SER A 188 28.38 20.56 44.14
N GLN A 189 28.74 20.53 42.88
CA GLN A 189 29.86 21.25 42.26
C GLN A 189 29.46 22.65 41.75
N ALA A 190 28.20 23.01 41.82
CA ALA A 190 27.71 24.28 41.31
C ALA A 190 28.17 25.46 42.17
N LYS A 191 28.68 26.52 41.54
CA LYS A 191 28.96 27.79 42.20
C LYS A 191 27.69 28.51 42.64
N LEU A 192 26.63 28.38 41.85
CA LEU A 192 25.37 29.03 42.13
C LEU A 192 24.22 28.14 41.58
N ILE A 193 23.18 27.97 42.40
CA ILE A 193 21.93 27.34 41.98
C ILE A 193 20.79 28.29 42.33
N ILE A 194 19.97 28.58 41.33
CA ILE A 194 18.82 29.48 41.41
C ILE A 194 17.55 28.69 41.21
N GLY A 195 16.60 28.90 42.10
CA GLY A 195 15.25 28.33 42.00
C GLY A 195 14.17 29.38 42.18
N GLU A 196 12.94 28.93 42.34
CA GLU A 196 11.76 29.80 42.41
C GLU A 196 11.84 30.84 43.55
N LYS A 197 12.44 30.46 44.69
CA LYS A 197 12.58 31.34 45.87
C LYS A 197 13.94 32.04 45.97
N GLY A 198 14.75 32.04 44.92
CA GLY A 198 16.08 32.58 44.90
C GLY A 198 17.18 31.52 45.00
N LYS A 199 18.32 31.86 45.57
CA LYS A 199 19.47 30.95 45.68
C LYS A 199 19.12 29.70 46.50
N ILE A 200 19.37 28.54 45.95
CA ILE A 200 19.22 27.24 46.62
C ILE A 200 20.54 26.86 47.27
N THR A 201 20.46 26.57 48.56
CA THR A 201 21.63 26.13 49.38
C THR A 201 21.53 24.66 49.78
N GLN A 202 20.40 24.02 49.56
CA GLN A 202 20.21 22.61 49.86
C GLN A 202 20.78 21.73 48.73
N PRO A 203 21.33 20.55 49.07
CA PRO A 203 21.80 19.62 48.04
C PRO A 203 20.65 19.17 47.13
N ILE A 204 20.89 19.24 45.83
CA ILE A 204 19.96 18.77 44.80
C ILE A 204 20.48 17.44 44.27
N ILE A 205 19.62 16.43 44.27
CA ILE A 205 19.90 15.14 43.63
C ILE A 205 19.52 15.25 42.18
N PRO A 206 20.45 15.04 41.23
CA PRO A 206 20.14 15.08 39.81
C PRO A 206 19.08 14.01 39.46
N HIS A 207 18.20 14.33 38.53
CA HIS A 207 17.32 13.33 37.97
C HIS A 207 18.14 12.32 37.16
N ASN A 208 17.75 11.04 37.19
CA ASN A 208 18.43 9.98 36.44
C ASN A 208 18.14 10.05 34.93
N TYR A 209 17.39 11.04 34.45
CA TYR A 209 17.00 11.16 33.03
C TYR A 209 17.57 12.44 32.42
N ASP A 210 18.38 12.25 31.38
CA ASP A 210 19.06 13.34 30.66
C ASP A 210 18.12 14.27 29.89
N ILE A 211 16.91 13.81 29.48
CA ILE A 211 16.00 14.56 28.60
C ILE A 211 15.44 15.83 29.27
N GLY A 212 15.27 15.82 30.59
CA GLY A 212 14.75 16.95 31.35
C GLY A 212 15.81 17.99 31.74
N THR A 213 17.08 17.68 31.51
CA THR A 213 18.23 18.51 31.86
C THR A 213 18.90 19.02 30.59
N VAL A 214 19.12 20.33 30.53
CA VAL A 214 19.87 20.97 29.44
C VAL A 214 21.11 21.59 30.00
N ALA A 215 22.27 21.29 29.44
CA ALA A 215 23.53 21.85 29.80
C ALA A 215 24.31 22.36 28.58
N MET A 216 24.97 23.48 28.72
CA MET A 216 25.86 24.06 27.72
C MET A 216 27.09 24.63 28.38
N ALA A 217 28.24 24.47 27.78
CA ALA A 217 29.52 24.99 28.21
C ALA A 217 29.96 26.15 27.31
N ASP A 218 30.58 27.13 27.89
CA ASP A 218 31.35 28.19 27.24
C ASP A 218 32.75 28.16 27.87
N ASP A 219 33.73 28.87 27.36
CA ASP A 219 35.16 28.81 27.70
C ASP A 219 35.49 28.82 29.22
N GLN A 220 34.62 29.31 30.06
CA GLN A 220 34.85 29.43 31.52
C GLN A 220 33.69 28.90 32.38
N TRP A 221 32.52 28.81 31.81
CA TRP A 221 31.29 28.52 32.54
C TRP A 221 30.49 27.42 31.90
N ILE A 222 29.81 26.63 32.75
CA ILE A 222 28.79 25.68 32.31
C ILE A 222 27.48 26.11 32.98
N VAL A 223 26.45 26.25 32.15
CA VAL A 223 25.09 26.50 32.60
C VAL A 223 24.28 25.24 32.40
N GLN A 224 23.65 24.78 33.50
CA GLN A 224 22.76 23.61 33.48
C GLN A 224 21.44 23.98 34.14
N TYR A 225 20.34 23.62 33.51
CA TYR A 225 19.02 23.78 34.11
C TYR A 225 18.18 22.53 33.96
N GLU A 226 17.16 22.39 34.79
CA GLU A 226 16.22 21.28 34.79
C GLU A 226 14.82 21.82 34.58
N TYR A 227 14.05 21.15 33.73
CA TYR A 227 12.65 21.46 33.52
C TYR A 227 11.77 20.95 34.68
N LYS A 228 10.65 21.63 34.94
CA LYS A 228 9.60 21.14 35.85
C LYS A 228 8.92 19.92 35.26
N GLU A 229 8.46 19.00 36.11
CA GLU A 229 7.73 17.79 35.72
C GLU A 229 6.50 18.11 34.82
N SER A 230 5.81 19.23 35.12
CA SER A 230 4.69 19.71 34.35
C SER A 230 5.03 20.04 32.88
N TYR A 231 6.29 20.39 32.60
CA TYR A 231 6.76 20.76 31.28
C TYR A 231 7.61 19.64 30.62
N LEU A 232 8.10 18.70 31.42
CA LEU A 232 9.01 17.63 31.01
C LEU A 232 8.41 16.81 29.84
N LYS A 233 7.15 16.42 29.93
CA LYS A 233 6.48 15.68 28.87
C LYS A 233 6.47 16.39 27.53
N THR A 234 6.44 17.72 27.53
CA THR A 234 6.50 18.53 26.31
C THR A 234 7.89 18.46 25.68
N VAL A 235 8.93 18.53 26.52
CA VAL A 235 10.33 18.41 26.10
C VAL A 235 10.65 17.00 25.61
N GLU A 236 10.18 15.97 26.31
CA GLU A 236 10.32 14.57 25.89
C GLU A 236 9.68 14.31 24.52
N ASN A 237 8.45 14.79 24.33
CA ASN A 237 7.78 14.67 23.03
C ASN A 237 8.57 15.39 21.93
N ALA A 238 9.09 16.59 22.22
CA ALA A 238 9.91 17.33 21.26
C ALA A 238 11.20 16.58 20.92
N PHE A 239 11.87 15.99 21.90
CA PHE A 239 13.05 15.16 21.69
C PHE A 239 12.73 13.93 20.82
N GLN A 240 11.62 13.22 21.10
CA GLN A 240 11.18 12.08 20.31
C GLN A 240 10.90 12.48 18.85
N ILE A 241 10.21 13.59 18.63
CA ILE A 241 9.96 14.10 17.28
C ILE A 241 11.25 14.49 16.57
N LYS A 242 12.17 15.17 17.26
CA LYS A 242 13.46 15.62 16.71
C LYS A 242 14.30 14.46 16.20
N HIS A 243 14.38 13.37 16.96
CA HIS A 243 15.30 12.26 16.68
C HIS A 243 14.64 11.06 16.01
N TYR A 244 13.35 10.82 16.22
CA TYR A 244 12.67 9.59 15.78
C TYR A 244 11.49 9.83 14.84
N ALA A 245 11.18 11.08 14.49
CA ALA A 245 10.10 11.31 13.52
C ALA A 245 10.43 10.66 12.16
N PRO A 246 9.49 9.92 11.57
CA PRO A 246 9.71 9.30 10.28
C PRO A 246 9.99 10.35 9.21
N SER A 247 10.85 10.02 8.27
CA SER A 247 11.13 10.89 7.12
C SER A 247 9.89 11.02 6.23
N THR A 248 9.82 12.10 5.46
CA THR A 248 8.74 12.30 4.48
C THR A 248 8.60 11.10 3.54
N TRP A 249 9.72 10.52 3.12
CA TRP A 249 9.73 9.34 2.27
C TRP A 249 9.05 8.14 2.94
N THR A 250 9.38 7.87 4.20
CA THR A 250 8.80 6.75 4.96
C THR A 250 7.28 6.87 5.09
N VAL A 251 6.77 8.10 5.30
CA VAL A 251 5.32 8.35 5.41
C VAL A 251 4.58 8.08 4.10
N PHE A 252 5.18 8.42 2.95
CA PHE A 252 4.54 8.28 1.64
C PHE A 252 4.93 7.01 0.89
N GLN A 253 5.87 6.21 1.37
CA GLN A 253 6.35 5.00 0.72
C GLN A 253 5.21 4.02 0.40
N ILE A 254 4.32 3.77 1.36
CA ILE A 254 3.20 2.82 1.19
C ILE A 254 2.23 3.29 0.08
N PRO A 255 1.65 4.50 0.12
CA PRO A 255 0.73 4.91 -0.94
C PRO A 255 1.40 5.04 -2.31
N ILE A 256 2.69 5.42 -2.39
CA ILE A 256 3.42 5.47 -3.65
C ILE A 256 3.60 4.06 -4.24
N THR A 257 3.99 3.07 -3.43
CA THR A 257 4.13 1.70 -3.90
C THR A 257 2.79 1.08 -4.30
N LEU A 258 1.73 1.34 -3.56
CA LEU A 258 0.38 0.88 -3.91
C LEU A 258 -0.15 1.52 -5.19
N MET A 259 0.30 2.72 -5.58
CA MET A 259 -0.15 3.41 -6.79
C MET A 259 0.25 2.68 -8.08
N PHE A 260 1.29 1.85 -8.06
CA PHE A 260 1.67 1.04 -9.22
C PHE A 260 0.60 0.02 -9.61
N ILE A 261 -0.17 -0.51 -8.65
CA ILE A 261 -1.21 -1.51 -8.91
C ILE A 261 -2.34 -0.94 -9.80
N PRO A 262 -3.01 0.17 -9.46
CA PRO A 262 -4.04 0.75 -10.31
C PRO A 262 -3.47 1.23 -11.66
N ILE A 263 -2.22 1.70 -11.73
CA ILE A 263 -1.59 2.10 -12.99
C ILE A 263 -1.46 0.88 -13.93
N ILE A 264 -0.97 -0.27 -13.43
CA ILE A 264 -0.85 -1.51 -14.21
C ILE A 264 -2.24 -1.99 -14.67
N LEU A 265 -3.24 -1.96 -13.78
CA LEU A 265 -4.61 -2.36 -14.11
C LEU A 265 -5.24 -1.43 -15.14
N ALA A 266 -5.02 -0.13 -15.05
CA ALA A 266 -5.50 0.86 -15.99
C ALA A 266 -4.86 0.68 -17.38
N THR A 267 -3.55 0.49 -17.45
CA THR A 267 -2.83 0.26 -18.71
C THR A 267 -3.32 -1.04 -19.37
N TYR A 268 -3.45 -2.12 -18.60
CA TYR A 268 -3.99 -3.39 -19.09
C TYR A 268 -5.42 -3.21 -19.62
N TRP A 269 -6.31 -2.57 -18.86
CA TRP A 269 -7.69 -2.31 -19.26
C TRP A 269 -7.76 -1.47 -20.56
N PHE A 270 -6.93 -0.43 -20.66
CA PHE A 270 -6.88 0.43 -21.84
C PHE A 270 -6.42 -0.31 -23.10
N ILE A 271 -5.35 -1.13 -22.99
CA ILE A 271 -4.84 -1.95 -24.09
C ILE A 271 -5.91 -2.94 -24.56
N GLN A 272 -6.56 -3.66 -23.64
CA GLN A 272 -7.62 -4.60 -23.97
C GLN A 272 -8.80 -3.93 -24.67
N LYS A 273 -9.23 -2.77 -24.18
CA LYS A 273 -10.30 -1.99 -24.78
C LYS A 273 -9.94 -1.55 -26.21
N ARG A 274 -8.68 -1.18 -26.46
CA ARG A 274 -8.20 -0.80 -27.79
C ARG A 274 -8.21 -1.99 -28.76
N ILE A 275 -7.73 -3.16 -28.34
CA ILE A 275 -7.71 -4.39 -29.13
C ILE A 275 -9.14 -4.81 -29.52
N ILE A 276 -10.07 -4.84 -28.57
CA ILE A 276 -11.47 -5.20 -28.83
C ILE A 276 -12.14 -4.22 -29.81
N LYS A 277 -11.83 -2.91 -29.66
CA LYS A 277 -12.36 -1.90 -30.62
C LYS A 277 -11.84 -2.10 -32.05
N GLN A 278 -10.55 -2.44 -32.20
CA GLN A 278 -9.96 -2.72 -33.51
C GLN A 278 -10.59 -3.97 -34.15
N MET A 279 -10.80 -5.06 -33.41
CA MET A 279 -11.43 -6.27 -33.89
C MET A 279 -12.91 -6.10 -34.26
N LYS A 280 -13.59 -5.11 -33.73
CA LYS A 280 -15.01 -4.81 -34.06
C LYS A 280 -15.15 -3.95 -35.30
N ASN A 281 -14.11 -3.22 -35.70
CA ASN A 281 -14.12 -2.32 -36.85
C ASN A 281 -13.55 -2.99 -38.11
N ASN A 282 -12.92 -4.17 -38.02
CA ASN A 282 -12.52 -5.05 -39.10
C ASN A 282 -13.53 -6.22 -39.24
#